data_d45f18a3a9d003585c2efdd0cff2bdb2
#
_entry.id   d45f18a3a9d003585c2efdd0cff2bdb2
#
_cell.length_a   1.000
_cell.length_b   1.000
_cell.length_c   1.000
_cell.angle_alpha   90.00
_cell.angle_beta   90.00
_cell.angle_gamma   90.00
#
_symmetry.space_group_name_H-M   'P 1'
#
loop_
_entity.id
_entity.type
_entity.pdbx_description
1 polymer ?
#
loop_
_entity_poly.entity_id
_entity_poly.type
_entity_poly.pdbx_seq_one_letter_code
_entity_poly.pdbx_strand_id
1 'polypeptide(L)'
;MAAIKDEQRPLHILFFPFLAPGHLLPIADMAALFAARGVKCSILTTPANAAAIRSAVVRANDASRGTEGALAVDIVVVPFPDVGLPPGVESTPALNSDADRMKFFQGIRLLREPFDRFLSENHPDAVVSDSFYDWTVDAAAEHGVPRLVFLGISLFARACLDTMLRNNPAEAADEHPDALVTLPELPHRIELRRSQVLDPKMRAARWTFYQRVNAADQRSYGEVFNSFHELEPDYLEHYTTSIGRRAWLVGPVAPAIKDVTTRGANDNGLSPDADGYLRWLDARPSGSVVYVSFGTLTHFSPHELRELARGLDLSGKNFVWVIGAGAVTEDSEWMPNGLEELMASGERGLIIRGWAPQTLILNHTAVGGFVTHCGWNSILEAISAGVPMVTWPRNADQFYNEKQVVELLKVGVSIGSIDHVIDGDVIAEAIERVMGHGEEAAAIRRRSKELGEKARSAVENGGSSYDDVGRLMDELIARRSSSLQEWDPRSS
;
A
#
# COMPACT_ATOMS: atom_id res chain seq x y z
N MET A 1 -23.53 -1.34 -37.98
CA MET A 1 -22.96 -2.63 -37.59
C MET A 1 -21.64 -2.52 -36.80
N ALA A 2 -20.76 -1.54 -37.05
CA ALA A 2 -19.55 -1.33 -36.25
C ALA A 2 -19.86 -0.82 -34.82
N ALA A 3 -20.78 0.15 -34.67
CA ALA A 3 -21.17 0.70 -33.36
C ALA A 3 -21.80 -0.36 -32.42
N ILE A 4 -22.64 -1.28 -32.94
CA ILE A 4 -23.27 -2.33 -32.15
C ILE A 4 -22.23 -3.39 -31.65
N LYS A 5 -21.15 -3.60 -32.39
CA LYS A 5 -20.06 -4.50 -31.96
C LYS A 5 -19.18 -3.88 -30.87
N ASP A 6 -19.10 -2.56 -30.80
CA ASP A 6 -18.27 -1.85 -29.84
C ASP A 6 -18.96 -1.74 -28.45
N GLU A 7 -20.31 -1.68 -28.40
CA GLU A 7 -21.07 -1.74 -27.16
C GLU A 7 -20.97 -3.10 -26.43
N GLN A 8 -20.67 -4.18 -27.14
CA GLN A 8 -20.59 -5.54 -26.58
C GLN A 8 -19.18 -5.98 -26.18
N ARG A 9 -18.15 -5.16 -26.45
CA ARG A 9 -16.79 -5.53 -26.02
C ARG A 9 -16.62 -5.36 -24.52
N PRO A 10 -15.78 -6.17 -23.85
CA PRO A 10 -15.43 -5.96 -22.44
C PRO A 10 -14.90 -4.55 -22.22
N LEU A 11 -15.18 -3.98 -21.05
CA LEU A 11 -14.52 -2.75 -20.59
C LEU A 11 -13.01 -3.00 -20.53
N HIS A 12 -12.19 -2.08 -21.06
CA HIS A 12 -10.74 -2.20 -21.05
C HIS A 12 -10.13 -1.11 -20.18
N ILE A 13 -9.43 -1.50 -19.12
CA ILE A 13 -8.73 -0.59 -18.20
C ILE A 13 -7.21 -0.82 -18.32
N LEU A 14 -6.47 0.27 -18.55
CA LEU A 14 -5.02 0.28 -18.44
C LEU A 14 -4.64 0.60 -16.99
N PHE A 15 -3.80 -0.20 -16.38
CA PHE A 15 -3.19 0.03 -15.07
C PHE A 15 -1.73 0.44 -15.26
N PHE A 16 -1.33 1.58 -14.69
CA PHE A 16 0.02 2.13 -14.81
C PHE A 16 0.59 2.43 -13.42
N PRO A 17 1.16 1.41 -12.73
CA PRO A 17 1.69 1.52 -11.39
C PRO A 17 3.01 2.28 -11.33
N PHE A 18 3.25 3.03 -10.26
CA PHE A 18 4.59 3.52 -9.97
C PHE A 18 5.56 2.36 -9.69
N LEU A 19 6.83 2.56 -10.06
CA LEU A 19 7.86 1.52 -10.01
C LEU A 19 8.44 1.36 -8.60
N ALA A 20 7.56 1.01 -7.68
CA ALA A 20 7.86 0.72 -6.28
C ALA A 20 6.94 -0.40 -5.77
N PRO A 21 7.43 -1.37 -4.99
CA PRO A 21 6.62 -2.52 -4.54
C PRO A 21 5.31 -2.13 -3.87
N GLY A 22 5.31 -1.08 -3.03
CA GLY A 22 4.13 -0.59 -2.32
C GLY A 22 3.02 -0.04 -3.22
N HIS A 23 3.31 0.30 -4.47
CA HIS A 23 2.36 0.77 -5.49
C HIS A 23 2.06 -0.34 -6.51
N LEU A 24 3.09 -1.06 -6.92
CA LEU A 24 3.02 -2.08 -7.98
C LEU A 24 2.14 -3.27 -7.59
N LEU A 25 2.33 -3.82 -6.37
CA LEU A 25 1.59 -4.99 -5.92
C LEU A 25 0.08 -4.71 -5.74
N PRO A 26 -0.36 -3.63 -5.06
CA PRO A 26 -1.78 -3.35 -4.94
C PRO A 26 -2.48 -3.09 -6.28
N ILE A 27 -1.79 -2.46 -7.24
CA ILE A 27 -2.34 -2.27 -8.59
C ILE A 27 -2.48 -3.60 -9.33
N ALA A 28 -1.53 -4.53 -9.19
CA ALA A 28 -1.65 -5.86 -9.78
C ALA A 28 -2.83 -6.65 -9.16
N ASP A 29 -3.00 -6.58 -7.84
CA ASP A 29 -4.13 -7.20 -7.15
C ASP A 29 -5.46 -6.54 -7.58
N MET A 30 -5.50 -5.23 -7.73
CA MET A 30 -6.66 -4.48 -8.23
C MET A 30 -7.02 -4.89 -9.66
N ALA A 31 -6.04 -4.99 -10.56
CA ALA A 31 -6.26 -5.45 -11.93
C ALA A 31 -6.86 -6.86 -11.95
N ALA A 32 -6.39 -7.76 -11.08
CA ALA A 32 -6.95 -9.10 -10.93
C ALA A 32 -8.41 -9.08 -10.43
N LEU A 33 -8.74 -8.19 -9.49
CA LEU A 33 -10.10 -7.99 -8.99
C LEU A 33 -11.06 -7.56 -10.11
N PHE A 34 -10.66 -6.60 -10.94
CA PHE A 34 -11.47 -6.15 -12.09
C PHE A 34 -11.56 -7.23 -13.18
N ALA A 35 -10.46 -7.93 -13.47
CA ALA A 35 -10.44 -9.00 -14.47
C ALA A 35 -11.35 -10.18 -14.09
N ALA A 36 -11.43 -10.54 -12.81
CA ALA A 36 -12.36 -11.53 -12.30
C ALA A 36 -13.84 -11.14 -12.52
N ARG A 37 -14.12 -9.87 -12.76
CA ARG A 37 -15.46 -9.32 -13.06
C ARG A 37 -15.69 -9.01 -14.55
N GLY A 38 -14.84 -9.55 -15.43
CA GLY A 38 -15.02 -9.44 -16.87
C GLY A 38 -14.45 -8.16 -17.51
N VAL A 39 -13.60 -7.44 -16.79
CA VAL A 39 -12.87 -6.29 -17.34
C VAL A 39 -11.58 -6.77 -18.00
N LYS A 40 -11.30 -6.33 -19.22
CA LYS A 40 -9.99 -6.50 -19.82
C LYS A 40 -9.00 -5.57 -19.12
N CYS A 41 -7.99 -6.14 -18.45
CA CYS A 41 -7.00 -5.41 -17.69
C CYS A 41 -5.62 -5.56 -18.30
N SER A 42 -4.95 -4.44 -18.60
CA SER A 42 -3.56 -4.41 -19.05
C SER A 42 -2.72 -3.65 -18.03
N ILE A 43 -1.61 -4.25 -17.55
CA ILE A 43 -0.66 -3.58 -16.67
C ILE A 43 0.55 -3.19 -17.49
N LEU A 44 0.78 -1.89 -17.71
CA LEU A 44 1.94 -1.36 -18.39
C LEU A 44 3.08 -1.13 -17.39
N THR A 45 4.20 -1.81 -17.56
CA THR A 45 5.34 -1.69 -16.63
C THR A 45 6.66 -2.05 -17.32
N THR A 46 7.78 -2.03 -16.57
CA THR A 46 9.12 -2.29 -17.09
C THR A 46 9.59 -3.71 -16.76
N PRO A 47 10.65 -4.24 -17.39
CA PRO A 47 11.06 -5.65 -17.27
C PRO A 47 11.24 -6.14 -15.83
N ALA A 48 12.01 -5.41 -15.00
CA ALA A 48 12.25 -5.81 -13.61
C ALA A 48 10.96 -5.78 -12.76
N ASN A 49 10.10 -4.78 -13.00
CA ASN A 49 8.83 -4.66 -12.29
C ASN A 49 7.79 -5.69 -12.78
N ALA A 50 7.81 -6.03 -14.07
CA ALA A 50 6.99 -7.13 -14.60
C ALA A 50 7.38 -8.48 -13.96
N ALA A 51 8.67 -8.73 -13.78
CA ALA A 51 9.16 -9.92 -13.09
C ALA A 51 8.63 -9.99 -11.65
N ALA A 52 8.60 -8.86 -10.93
CA ALA A 52 8.13 -8.79 -9.54
C ALA A 52 6.64 -9.15 -9.35
N ILE A 53 5.78 -8.90 -10.36
CA ILE A 53 4.34 -9.19 -10.27
C ILE A 53 3.90 -10.43 -11.06
N ARG A 54 4.76 -10.97 -11.93
CA ARG A 54 4.40 -12.04 -12.86
C ARG A 54 3.78 -13.24 -12.16
N SER A 55 4.39 -13.72 -11.09
CA SER A 55 3.88 -14.87 -10.35
C SER A 55 2.51 -14.60 -9.71
N ALA A 56 2.26 -13.40 -9.20
CA ALA A 56 0.96 -13.01 -8.65
C ALA A 56 -0.12 -12.95 -9.74
N VAL A 57 0.19 -12.33 -10.88
CA VAL A 57 -0.73 -12.24 -12.02
C VAL A 57 -1.04 -13.62 -12.61
N VAL A 58 -0.04 -14.48 -12.78
CA VAL A 58 -0.26 -15.87 -13.27
C VAL A 58 -1.20 -16.63 -12.35
N ARG A 59 -0.99 -16.56 -11.03
CA ARG A 59 -1.89 -17.22 -10.06
C ARG A 59 -3.30 -16.66 -10.09
N ALA A 60 -3.46 -15.34 -10.15
CA ALA A 60 -4.78 -14.73 -10.25
C ALA A 60 -5.51 -15.17 -11.52
N ASN A 61 -4.81 -15.23 -12.65
CA ASN A 61 -5.34 -15.74 -13.92
C ASN A 61 -5.71 -17.23 -13.82
N ASP A 62 -4.89 -18.03 -13.15
CA ASP A 62 -5.19 -19.47 -12.95
C ASP A 62 -6.38 -19.68 -12.01
N ALA A 63 -6.49 -18.90 -10.94
CA ALA A 63 -7.62 -18.95 -10.00
C ALA A 63 -8.96 -18.55 -10.66
N SER A 64 -8.91 -17.62 -11.62
CA SER A 64 -10.09 -17.19 -12.38
C SER A 64 -10.41 -18.09 -13.57
N ARG A 65 -9.54 -19.06 -13.90
CA ARG A 65 -9.72 -19.96 -15.04
C ARG A 65 -10.97 -20.85 -14.86
N GLY A 66 -11.90 -20.75 -15.78
CA GLY A 66 -13.18 -21.47 -15.74
C GLY A 66 -14.29 -20.74 -14.99
N THR A 67 -14.03 -19.56 -14.43
CA THR A 67 -15.08 -18.68 -13.91
C THR A 67 -15.77 -17.98 -15.09
N GLU A 68 -17.08 -18.11 -15.19
CA GLU A 68 -17.86 -17.50 -16.27
C GLU A 68 -17.69 -15.96 -16.27
N GLY A 69 -17.32 -15.41 -17.42
CA GLY A 69 -17.14 -13.98 -17.64
C GLY A 69 -15.80 -13.43 -17.16
N ALA A 70 -14.99 -14.14 -16.37
CA ALA A 70 -13.68 -13.67 -15.95
C ALA A 70 -12.69 -13.61 -17.12
N LEU A 71 -11.82 -12.58 -17.11
CA LEU A 71 -10.76 -12.38 -18.09
C LEU A 71 -9.38 -12.48 -17.44
N ALA A 72 -8.36 -12.71 -18.25
CA ALA A 72 -6.98 -12.69 -17.79
C ALA A 72 -6.44 -11.25 -17.71
N VAL A 73 -5.54 -11.01 -16.77
CA VAL A 73 -4.73 -9.78 -16.69
C VAL A 73 -3.52 -9.94 -17.61
N ASP A 74 -3.30 -8.95 -18.49
CA ASP A 74 -2.16 -8.89 -19.38
C ASP A 74 -1.06 -7.99 -18.81
N ILE A 75 0.22 -8.44 -18.83
CA ILE A 75 1.37 -7.61 -18.49
C ILE A 75 2.01 -7.14 -19.79
N VAL A 76 1.97 -5.82 -20.03
CA VAL A 76 2.60 -5.17 -21.17
C VAL A 76 3.93 -4.58 -20.71
N VAL A 77 5.02 -5.09 -21.30
CA VAL A 77 6.37 -4.71 -20.87
C VAL A 77 6.96 -3.71 -21.85
N VAL A 78 7.40 -2.57 -21.33
CA VAL A 78 8.15 -1.55 -22.08
C VAL A 78 9.53 -1.36 -21.46
N PRO A 79 10.58 -1.13 -22.24
CA PRO A 79 11.92 -0.94 -21.68
C PRO A 79 11.95 0.30 -20.78
N PHE A 80 12.63 0.21 -19.64
CA PHE A 80 12.94 1.40 -18.85
C PHE A 80 13.93 2.26 -19.68
N PRO A 81 13.68 3.58 -19.84
CA PRO A 81 14.51 4.45 -20.65
C PRO A 81 15.97 4.46 -20.21
N ASP A 82 16.90 4.49 -21.16
CA ASP A 82 18.33 4.64 -20.85
C ASP A 82 18.62 6.06 -20.37
N VAL A 83 18.87 6.18 -19.09
CA VAL A 83 19.23 7.43 -18.38
C VAL A 83 20.58 7.29 -17.66
N GLY A 84 21.35 6.25 -18.01
CA GLY A 84 22.64 5.94 -17.40
C GLY A 84 22.52 5.33 -15.99
N LEU A 85 21.42 4.63 -15.70
CA LEU A 85 21.34 3.71 -14.55
C LEU A 85 21.93 2.35 -14.91
N PRO A 86 22.44 1.60 -13.93
CA PRO A 86 22.86 0.22 -14.15
C PRO A 86 21.70 -0.65 -14.71
N PRO A 87 21.97 -1.66 -15.54
CA PRO A 87 20.95 -2.59 -16.03
C PRO A 87 20.16 -3.22 -14.88
N GLY A 88 18.82 -3.24 -14.99
CA GLY A 88 17.91 -3.80 -13.99
C GLY A 88 17.58 -2.86 -12.81
N VAL A 89 18.19 -1.68 -12.73
CA VAL A 89 17.83 -0.64 -11.74
C VAL A 89 16.63 0.15 -12.28
N GLU A 90 15.42 -0.37 -12.04
CA GLU A 90 14.16 0.14 -12.60
C GLU A 90 13.10 0.41 -11.52
N SER A 91 13.47 0.32 -10.23
CA SER A 91 12.54 0.49 -9.12
C SER A 91 13.20 1.20 -7.94
N THR A 92 12.39 1.85 -7.10
CA THR A 92 12.90 2.66 -5.98
C THR A 92 13.79 1.91 -4.99
N PRO A 93 13.55 0.63 -4.64
CA PRO A 93 14.44 -0.11 -3.73
C PRO A 93 15.84 -0.39 -4.30
N ALA A 94 16.00 -0.31 -5.62
CA ALA A 94 17.28 -0.55 -6.29
C ALA A 94 18.17 0.70 -6.37
N LEU A 95 17.68 1.86 -5.91
CA LEU A 95 18.38 3.14 -5.99
C LEU A 95 19.33 3.32 -4.79
N ASN A 96 20.63 3.43 -5.06
CA ASN A 96 21.67 3.48 -4.02
C ASN A 96 22.20 4.90 -3.75
N SER A 97 21.82 5.90 -4.55
CA SER A 97 22.31 7.27 -4.40
C SER A 97 21.26 8.30 -4.84
N ASP A 98 21.45 9.57 -4.43
CA ASP A 98 20.64 10.67 -4.90
C ASP A 98 20.82 10.93 -6.42
N ALA A 99 22.01 10.65 -6.95
CA ALA A 99 22.26 10.70 -8.40
C ALA A 99 21.42 9.66 -9.15
N ASP A 100 21.31 8.44 -8.63
CA ASP A 100 20.45 7.40 -9.22
C ASP A 100 18.97 7.79 -9.12
N ARG A 101 18.56 8.40 -8.01
CA ARG A 101 17.19 8.93 -7.86
C ARG A 101 16.86 9.98 -8.90
N MET A 102 17.77 10.93 -9.15
CA MET A 102 17.56 11.95 -10.20
C MET A 102 17.41 11.32 -11.59
N LYS A 103 18.29 10.37 -11.93
CA LYS A 103 18.22 9.65 -13.22
C LYS A 103 16.93 8.83 -13.31
N PHE A 104 16.55 8.15 -12.24
CA PHE A 104 15.31 7.37 -12.19
C PHE A 104 14.09 8.24 -12.49
N PHE A 105 13.94 9.39 -11.83
CA PHE A 105 12.84 10.32 -12.09
C PHE A 105 12.90 10.95 -13.50
N GLN A 106 14.10 11.09 -14.09
CA GLN A 106 14.22 11.43 -15.50
C GLN A 106 13.67 10.32 -16.39
N GLY A 107 14.01 9.05 -16.14
CA GLY A 107 13.46 7.88 -16.84
C GLY A 107 11.95 7.79 -16.72
N ILE A 108 11.40 8.02 -15.54
CA ILE A 108 9.95 8.07 -15.27
C ILE A 108 9.22 9.04 -16.21
N ARG A 109 9.81 10.20 -16.52
CA ARG A 109 9.21 11.17 -17.46
C ARG A 109 9.25 10.70 -18.90
N LEU A 110 10.28 9.95 -19.28
CA LEU A 110 10.42 9.41 -20.64
C LEU A 110 9.48 8.22 -20.91
N LEU A 111 8.87 7.63 -19.88
CA LEU A 111 7.82 6.62 -20.06
C LEU A 111 6.52 7.19 -20.67
N ARG A 112 6.42 8.51 -20.86
CA ARG A 112 5.28 9.13 -21.54
C ARG A 112 5.13 8.60 -22.97
N GLU A 113 6.20 8.48 -23.72
CA GLU A 113 6.15 8.04 -25.11
C GLU A 113 5.58 6.62 -25.27
N PRO A 114 6.07 5.57 -24.57
CA PRO A 114 5.44 4.25 -24.64
C PRO A 114 4.02 4.21 -24.04
N PHE A 115 3.68 5.06 -23.07
CA PHE A 115 2.33 5.20 -22.57
C PHE A 115 1.38 5.78 -23.63
N ASP A 116 1.74 6.88 -24.30
CA ASP A 116 0.95 7.48 -25.40
C ASP A 116 0.75 6.49 -26.56
N ARG A 117 1.81 5.75 -26.91
CA ARG A 117 1.74 4.69 -27.91
C ARG A 117 0.72 3.62 -27.52
N PHE A 118 0.75 3.15 -26.28
CA PHE A 118 -0.23 2.17 -25.78
C PHE A 118 -1.66 2.69 -25.91
N LEU A 119 -1.93 3.93 -25.50
CA LEU A 119 -3.26 4.54 -25.61
C LEU A 119 -3.75 4.61 -27.05
N SER A 120 -2.88 5.04 -27.98
CA SER A 120 -3.22 5.16 -29.41
C SER A 120 -3.47 3.81 -30.09
N GLU A 121 -2.78 2.74 -29.68
CA GLU A 121 -2.90 1.42 -30.30
C GLU A 121 -4.02 0.56 -29.70
N ASN A 122 -4.30 0.73 -28.41
CA ASN A 122 -5.19 -0.17 -27.66
C ASN A 122 -6.55 0.46 -27.27
N HIS A 123 -6.68 1.78 -27.31
CA HIS A 123 -7.90 2.53 -27.01
C HIS A 123 -8.61 2.03 -25.74
N PRO A 124 -7.96 2.06 -24.53
CA PRO A 124 -8.63 1.66 -23.31
C PRO A 124 -9.77 2.61 -22.95
N ASP A 125 -10.78 2.12 -22.24
CA ASP A 125 -11.93 2.91 -21.79
C ASP A 125 -11.59 3.79 -20.59
N ALA A 126 -10.54 3.42 -19.83
CA ALA A 126 -10.01 4.19 -18.71
C ALA A 126 -8.54 3.85 -18.43
N VAL A 127 -7.88 4.74 -17.72
CA VAL A 127 -6.54 4.52 -17.15
C VAL A 127 -6.62 4.65 -15.64
N VAL A 128 -6.14 3.64 -14.90
CA VAL A 128 -5.80 3.76 -13.48
C VAL A 128 -4.30 4.00 -13.40
N SER A 129 -3.90 5.24 -13.17
CA SER A 129 -2.50 5.67 -13.13
C SER A 129 -2.10 6.06 -11.73
N ASP A 130 -0.87 5.69 -11.35
CA ASP A 130 -0.29 6.19 -10.13
C ASP A 130 -0.17 7.72 -10.16
N SER A 131 -0.43 8.33 -9.01
CA SER A 131 -0.40 9.79 -8.80
C SER A 131 0.97 10.39 -9.12
N PHE A 132 2.06 9.66 -8.92
CA PHE A 132 3.43 10.14 -9.17
C PHE A 132 3.76 10.33 -10.64
N TYR A 133 2.92 9.86 -11.56
CA TYR A 133 2.97 10.19 -12.98
C TYR A 133 2.04 11.39 -13.29
N ASP A 134 2.38 12.56 -12.78
CA ASP A 134 1.59 13.80 -12.93
C ASP A 134 1.24 14.15 -14.39
N TRP A 135 2.07 13.76 -15.34
CA TRP A 135 1.88 13.98 -16.78
C TRP A 135 0.81 13.08 -17.41
N THR A 136 0.41 11.99 -16.76
CA THR A 136 -0.59 11.06 -17.34
C THR A 136 -1.97 11.66 -17.45
N VAL A 137 -2.30 12.70 -16.68
CA VAL A 137 -3.59 13.40 -16.81
C VAL A 137 -3.72 14.09 -18.17
N ASP A 138 -2.64 14.75 -18.64
CA ASP A 138 -2.62 15.42 -19.93
C ASP A 138 -2.57 14.39 -21.07
N ALA A 139 -1.70 13.39 -20.94
CA ALA A 139 -1.59 12.30 -21.90
C ALA A 139 -2.92 11.55 -22.12
N ALA A 140 -3.61 11.17 -21.05
CA ALA A 140 -4.91 10.50 -21.16
C ALA A 140 -5.97 11.41 -21.79
N ALA A 141 -5.98 12.71 -21.45
CA ALA A 141 -6.90 13.69 -21.99
C ALA A 141 -6.69 13.91 -23.51
N GLU A 142 -5.45 13.92 -24.00
CA GLU A 142 -5.10 13.99 -25.44
C GLU A 142 -5.71 12.83 -26.25
N HIS A 143 -5.94 11.67 -25.60
CA HIS A 143 -6.62 10.51 -26.20
C HIS A 143 -8.12 10.39 -25.83
N GLY A 144 -8.68 11.35 -25.11
CA GLY A 144 -10.09 11.31 -24.67
C GLY A 144 -10.38 10.24 -23.60
N VAL A 145 -9.35 9.65 -22.97
CA VAL A 145 -9.44 8.57 -21.99
C VAL A 145 -9.54 9.16 -20.57
N PRO A 146 -10.53 8.80 -19.75
CA PRO A 146 -10.61 9.24 -18.36
C PRO A 146 -9.46 8.62 -17.53
N ARG A 147 -8.73 9.49 -16.80
CA ARG A 147 -7.72 9.06 -15.85
C ARG A 147 -8.34 8.92 -14.46
N LEU A 148 -8.20 7.76 -13.85
CA LEU A 148 -8.41 7.49 -12.44
C LEU A 148 -7.06 7.50 -11.72
N VAL A 149 -7.03 8.08 -10.53
CA VAL A 149 -5.81 8.19 -9.72
C VAL A 149 -5.72 7.04 -8.75
N PHE A 150 -4.52 6.54 -8.51
CA PHE A 150 -4.16 5.68 -7.40
C PHE A 150 -2.87 6.18 -6.75
N LEU A 151 -2.90 6.50 -5.45
CA LEU A 151 -1.71 6.96 -4.72
C LEU A 151 -1.13 5.89 -3.79
N GLY A 152 -1.88 4.84 -3.49
CA GLY A 152 -1.43 3.76 -2.62
C GLY A 152 -1.47 4.08 -1.12
N ILE A 153 -2.17 5.13 -0.71
CA ILE A 153 -2.36 5.55 0.69
C ILE A 153 -3.84 5.43 1.11
N SER A 154 -4.12 5.58 2.41
CA SER A 154 -5.49 5.66 2.93
C SER A 154 -6.22 6.92 2.49
N LEU A 155 -7.55 6.88 2.49
CA LEU A 155 -8.37 8.06 2.24
C LEU A 155 -8.17 9.12 3.34
N PHE A 156 -7.99 8.69 4.58
CA PHE A 156 -7.60 9.53 5.70
C PHE A 156 -6.27 10.26 5.45
N ALA A 157 -5.21 9.53 5.07
CA ALA A 157 -3.91 10.13 4.76
C ALA A 157 -3.99 11.07 3.55
N ARG A 158 -4.85 10.74 2.54
CA ARG A 158 -5.13 11.61 1.40
C ARG A 158 -5.77 12.93 1.83
N ALA A 159 -6.75 12.89 2.73
CA ALA A 159 -7.39 14.09 3.26
C ALA A 159 -6.41 14.93 4.10
N CYS A 160 -5.55 14.27 4.90
CA CYS A 160 -4.47 14.97 5.62
C CYS A 160 -3.49 15.66 4.68
N LEU A 161 -3.08 14.99 3.61
CA LEU A 161 -2.17 15.58 2.61
C LEU A 161 -2.84 16.76 1.86
N ASP A 162 -4.12 16.63 1.51
CA ASP A 162 -4.86 17.68 0.82
C ASP A 162 -4.96 18.94 1.69
N THR A 163 -5.34 18.82 2.97
CA THR A 163 -5.40 19.98 3.88
C THR A 163 -4.01 20.59 4.13
N MET A 164 -2.94 19.78 4.22
CA MET A 164 -1.57 20.27 4.28
C MET A 164 -1.23 21.15 3.07
N LEU A 165 -1.52 20.69 1.85
CA LEU A 165 -1.18 21.39 0.61
C LEU A 165 -2.04 22.64 0.38
N ARG A 166 -3.31 22.65 0.81
CA ARG A 166 -4.21 23.80 0.68
C ARG A 166 -3.95 24.89 1.72
N ASN A 167 -3.76 24.49 2.96
CA ASN A 167 -3.78 25.43 4.10
C ASN A 167 -2.40 25.73 4.68
N ASN A 168 -1.38 24.91 4.37
CA ASN A 168 -0.03 25.00 4.95
C ASN A 168 -0.03 25.28 6.47
N PRO A 169 -0.67 24.46 7.30
CA PRO A 169 -0.82 24.74 8.73
C PRO A 169 0.52 24.79 9.48
N ALA A 170 1.60 24.24 8.90
CA ALA A 170 2.93 24.33 9.46
C ALA A 170 3.46 25.77 9.50
N GLU A 171 2.95 26.69 8.68
CA GLU A 171 3.37 28.10 8.67
C GLU A 171 2.99 28.84 9.95
N ALA A 172 1.84 28.50 10.52
CA ALA A 172 1.33 29.11 11.76
C ALA A 172 1.89 28.48 13.04
N ALA A 173 2.52 27.29 12.94
CA ALA A 173 3.11 26.59 14.07
C ALA A 173 4.51 27.15 14.41
N ASP A 174 4.94 26.97 15.67
CA ASP A 174 6.31 27.22 16.09
C ASP A 174 7.32 26.49 15.19
N GLU A 175 8.51 27.08 14.97
CA GLU A 175 9.55 26.50 14.09
C GLU A 175 10.27 25.28 14.71
N HIS A 176 10.03 25.00 15.99
CA HIS A 176 10.60 23.83 16.63
C HIS A 176 10.09 22.52 15.99
N PRO A 177 10.96 21.52 15.74
CA PRO A 177 10.54 20.25 15.12
C PRO A 177 9.41 19.51 15.85
N ASP A 178 9.36 19.65 17.17
CA ASP A 178 8.33 19.02 18.03
C ASP A 178 7.06 19.87 18.22
N ALA A 179 7.01 21.09 17.65
CA ALA A 179 5.81 21.91 17.70
C ALA A 179 4.62 21.16 17.09
N LEU A 180 3.46 21.24 17.75
CA LEU A 180 2.26 20.59 17.26
C LEU A 180 1.64 21.39 16.11
N VAL A 181 1.36 20.71 15.03
CA VAL A 181 0.63 21.21 13.85
C VAL A 181 -0.74 20.56 13.84
N THR A 182 -1.78 21.37 14.05
CA THR A 182 -3.16 20.92 13.92
C THR A 182 -3.59 21.00 12.46
N LEU A 183 -4.08 19.91 11.90
CA LEU A 183 -4.62 19.86 10.54
C LEU A 183 -6.06 20.39 10.53
N PRO A 184 -6.33 21.52 9.83
CA PRO A 184 -7.67 22.10 9.79
C PRO A 184 -8.61 21.35 8.84
N GLU A 185 -9.91 21.63 8.96
CA GLU A 185 -10.96 21.19 8.02
C GLU A 185 -11.12 19.66 7.90
N LEU A 186 -10.61 18.88 8.83
CA LEU A 186 -10.80 17.43 8.88
C LEU A 186 -12.01 17.07 9.77
N PRO A 187 -12.67 15.91 9.55
CA PRO A 187 -13.75 15.42 10.42
C PRO A 187 -13.35 15.27 11.88
N HIS A 188 -12.09 14.93 12.13
CA HIS A 188 -11.51 14.77 13.47
C HIS A 188 -10.38 15.77 13.69
N ARG A 189 -10.14 16.13 14.94
CA ARG A 189 -8.95 16.90 15.33
C ARG A 189 -7.72 16.02 15.20
N ILE A 190 -6.85 16.33 14.25
CA ILE A 190 -5.60 15.63 14.00
C ILE A 190 -4.44 16.56 14.27
N GLU A 191 -3.52 16.12 15.13
CA GLU A 191 -2.32 16.84 15.50
C GLU A 191 -1.09 15.97 15.30
N LEU A 192 -0.08 16.54 14.64
CA LEU A 192 1.21 15.91 14.41
C LEU A 192 2.34 16.86 14.79
N ARG A 193 3.53 16.32 15.05
CA ARG A 193 4.70 17.17 15.20
C ARG A 193 5.10 17.77 13.83
N ARG A 194 5.71 18.92 13.85
CA ARG A 194 6.21 19.60 12.65
C ARG A 194 7.16 18.73 11.83
N SER A 195 8.02 17.96 12.50
CA SER A 195 8.93 16.98 11.87
C SER A 195 8.20 15.86 11.12
N GLN A 196 6.94 15.58 11.45
CA GLN A 196 6.12 14.51 10.88
C GLN A 196 5.25 14.94 9.69
N VAL A 197 5.07 16.24 9.49
CA VAL A 197 4.25 16.78 8.40
C VAL A 197 5.08 17.21 7.19
N LEU A 198 4.41 17.43 6.07
CA LEU A 198 5.02 17.99 4.86
C LEU A 198 5.16 19.51 5.03
N ASP A 199 6.27 19.97 5.58
CA ASP A 199 6.58 21.38 5.78
C ASP A 199 7.42 21.93 4.61
N PRO A 200 6.96 22.99 3.89
CA PRO A 200 7.71 23.59 2.79
C PRO A 200 9.06 24.20 3.22
N LYS A 201 9.18 24.70 4.46
CA LYS A 201 10.45 25.24 4.98
C LYS A 201 11.50 24.14 5.17
N MET A 202 11.09 22.94 5.56
CA MET A 202 12.00 21.83 5.82
C MET A 202 12.23 20.95 4.58
N ARG A 203 11.24 20.85 3.67
CA ARG A 203 11.19 19.88 2.56
C ARG A 203 10.68 20.51 1.27
N ALA A 204 11.21 21.66 0.85
CA ALA A 204 10.73 22.45 -0.27
C ALA A 204 10.57 21.66 -1.59
N ALA A 205 11.54 20.81 -1.95
CA ALA A 205 11.46 20.02 -3.17
C ALA A 205 10.32 18.99 -3.14
N ARG A 206 10.10 18.37 -1.97
CA ARG A 206 9.00 17.41 -1.77
C ARG A 206 7.65 18.14 -1.78
N TRP A 207 7.58 19.32 -1.16
CA TRP A 207 6.39 20.17 -1.20
C TRP A 207 5.99 20.52 -2.64
N THR A 208 6.92 21.05 -3.44
CA THR A 208 6.67 21.39 -4.84
C THR A 208 6.26 20.17 -5.66
N PHE A 209 6.86 19.02 -5.40
CA PHE A 209 6.48 17.77 -6.05
C PHE A 209 5.02 17.41 -5.75
N TYR A 210 4.62 17.38 -4.47
CA TYR A 210 3.26 17.04 -4.09
C TYR A 210 2.21 18.08 -4.53
N GLN A 211 2.58 19.38 -4.58
CA GLN A 211 1.68 20.39 -5.16
C GLN A 211 1.39 20.09 -6.64
N ARG A 212 2.41 19.75 -7.43
CA ARG A 212 2.26 19.43 -8.84
C ARG A 212 1.43 18.15 -9.04
N VAL A 213 1.73 17.12 -8.28
CA VAL A 213 0.98 15.85 -8.26
C VAL A 213 -0.50 16.10 -7.91
N ASN A 214 -0.77 16.82 -6.83
CA ASN A 214 -2.13 17.11 -6.40
C ASN A 214 -2.90 17.95 -7.44
N ALA A 215 -2.25 18.90 -8.11
CA ALA A 215 -2.85 19.68 -9.18
C ALA A 215 -3.23 18.82 -10.40
N ALA A 216 -2.43 17.80 -10.74
CA ALA A 216 -2.74 16.82 -11.78
C ALA A 216 -3.91 15.92 -11.36
N ASP A 217 -3.89 15.44 -10.12
CA ASP A 217 -4.93 14.58 -9.56
C ASP A 217 -6.30 15.29 -9.53
N GLN A 218 -6.33 16.58 -9.20
CA GLN A 218 -7.57 17.38 -9.22
C GLN A 218 -8.24 17.48 -10.60
N ARG A 219 -7.48 17.32 -11.70
CA ARG A 219 -8.00 17.30 -13.08
C ARG A 219 -8.43 15.91 -13.54
N SER A 220 -8.20 14.87 -12.73
CA SER A 220 -8.55 13.50 -13.07
C SER A 220 -10.04 13.22 -12.88
N TYR A 221 -10.54 12.14 -13.49
CA TYR A 221 -11.93 11.73 -13.42
C TYR A 221 -12.38 11.42 -11.98
N GLY A 222 -11.48 10.84 -11.17
CA GLY A 222 -11.66 10.53 -9.77
C GLY A 222 -10.49 9.74 -9.23
N GLU A 223 -10.62 9.20 -8.03
CA GLU A 223 -9.56 8.49 -7.34
C GLU A 223 -10.04 7.13 -6.83
N VAL A 224 -9.24 6.09 -7.01
CA VAL A 224 -9.51 4.72 -6.55
C VAL A 224 -8.64 4.44 -5.34
N PHE A 225 -9.25 3.99 -4.25
CA PHE A 225 -8.55 3.72 -3.00
C PHE A 225 -8.55 2.22 -2.68
N ASN A 226 -7.39 1.71 -2.28
CA ASN A 226 -7.30 0.43 -1.63
C ASN A 226 -7.72 0.59 -0.17
N SER A 227 -9.02 0.68 0.06
CA SER A 227 -9.70 0.87 1.33
C SER A 227 -11.14 0.39 1.20
N PHE A 228 -11.94 0.44 2.27
CA PHE A 228 -13.34 0.07 2.27
C PHE A 228 -14.16 1.02 3.16
N HIS A 229 -15.46 1.13 2.88
CA HIS A 229 -16.35 2.12 3.49
C HIS A 229 -16.36 2.04 5.02
N GLU A 230 -16.42 0.84 5.58
CA GLU A 230 -16.53 0.60 7.02
C GLU A 230 -15.25 0.93 7.79
N LEU A 231 -14.14 1.15 7.06
CA LEU A 231 -12.86 1.58 7.62
C LEU A 231 -12.78 3.11 7.76
N GLU A 232 -13.26 3.85 6.75
CA GLU A 232 -13.03 5.29 6.61
C GLU A 232 -14.32 6.08 6.25
N PRO A 233 -15.50 5.81 6.88
CA PRO A 233 -16.78 6.39 6.44
C PRO A 233 -16.78 7.92 6.50
N ASP A 234 -16.29 8.52 7.58
CA ASP A 234 -16.28 9.97 7.78
C ASP A 234 -15.36 10.69 6.77
N TYR A 235 -14.26 10.00 6.37
CA TYR A 235 -13.32 10.54 5.40
C TYR A 235 -13.81 10.35 3.96
N LEU A 236 -14.60 9.33 3.67
CA LEU A 236 -15.27 9.19 2.38
C LEU A 236 -16.32 10.31 2.20
N GLU A 237 -17.13 10.57 3.22
CA GLU A 237 -18.08 11.67 3.20
C GLU A 237 -17.36 13.02 3.02
N HIS A 238 -16.32 13.27 3.81
CA HIS A 238 -15.52 14.50 3.71
C HIS A 238 -14.90 14.66 2.31
N TYR A 239 -14.33 13.60 1.75
CA TYR A 239 -13.66 13.62 0.45
C TYR A 239 -14.63 13.91 -0.69
N THR A 240 -15.82 13.32 -0.64
CA THR A 240 -16.82 13.46 -1.69
C THR A 240 -17.64 14.75 -1.56
N THR A 241 -17.93 15.21 -0.35
CA THR A 241 -18.78 16.40 -0.11
C THR A 241 -17.98 17.68 0.09
N SER A 242 -16.93 17.66 0.95
CA SER A 242 -16.18 18.87 1.32
C SER A 242 -15.06 19.15 0.32
N ILE A 243 -14.31 18.12 -0.11
CA ILE A 243 -13.26 18.25 -1.13
C ILE A 243 -13.89 18.22 -2.53
N GLY A 244 -15.07 17.59 -2.68
CA GLY A 244 -15.85 17.59 -3.93
C GLY A 244 -15.28 16.66 -5.00
N ARG A 245 -14.57 15.58 -4.62
CA ARG A 245 -13.94 14.64 -5.57
C ARG A 245 -14.63 13.27 -5.56
N ARG A 246 -14.63 12.62 -6.71
CA ARG A 246 -15.13 11.25 -6.86
C ARG A 246 -14.14 10.26 -6.25
N ALA A 247 -14.66 9.31 -5.48
CA ALA A 247 -13.88 8.24 -4.87
C ALA A 247 -14.58 6.89 -4.98
N TRP A 248 -13.81 5.85 -5.19
CA TRP A 248 -14.24 4.45 -5.14
C TRP A 248 -13.29 3.68 -4.23
N LEU A 249 -13.86 3.04 -3.22
CA LEU A 249 -13.11 2.23 -2.26
C LEU A 249 -13.23 0.76 -2.67
N VAL A 250 -12.19 0.22 -3.28
CA VAL A 250 -12.21 -1.11 -3.92
C VAL A 250 -11.49 -2.19 -3.11
N GLY A 251 -10.99 -1.84 -1.92
CA GLY A 251 -10.15 -2.70 -1.08
C GLY A 251 -10.89 -3.39 0.07
N PRO A 252 -10.14 -4.21 0.82
CA PRO A 252 -8.73 -4.54 0.60
C PRO A 252 -8.54 -5.39 -0.65
N VAL A 253 -7.64 -4.95 -1.56
CA VAL A 253 -7.43 -5.64 -2.85
C VAL A 253 -6.56 -6.90 -2.72
N ALA A 254 -5.88 -7.06 -1.60
CA ALA A 254 -5.11 -8.26 -1.32
C ALA A 254 -6.04 -9.48 -1.33
N PRO A 255 -5.69 -10.57 -2.04
CA PRO A 255 -6.56 -11.74 -2.15
C PRO A 255 -6.99 -12.28 -0.78
N ALA A 256 -8.25 -12.69 -0.67
CA ALA A 256 -8.76 -13.33 0.53
C ALA A 256 -7.96 -14.59 0.87
N ILE A 257 -7.93 -14.96 2.15
CA ILE A 257 -7.09 -15.97 2.80
C ILE A 257 -7.01 -17.33 2.06
N LYS A 258 -8.00 -17.70 1.25
CA LYS A 258 -8.04 -19.00 0.56
C LYS A 258 -6.90 -19.21 -0.44
N ASP A 259 -6.29 -18.11 -0.94
CA ASP A 259 -5.23 -18.15 -1.96
C ASP A 259 -3.90 -17.52 -1.50
N VAL A 260 -3.72 -17.30 -0.20
CA VAL A 260 -2.58 -16.58 0.39
C VAL A 260 -1.24 -17.32 0.24
N THR A 261 -1.25 -18.62 -0.03
CA THR A 261 -0.06 -19.48 -0.03
C THR A 261 1.09 -19.00 -0.93
N THR A 262 0.88 -17.93 -1.71
CA THR A 262 1.84 -17.58 -2.75
C THR A 262 1.99 -16.08 -3.05
N ARG A 263 1.39 -15.16 -2.27
CA ARG A 263 1.58 -13.72 -2.50
C ARG A 263 3.03 -13.30 -2.24
N GLY A 264 3.69 -12.76 -3.28
CA GLY A 264 5.07 -12.26 -3.19
C GLY A 264 6.14 -13.34 -3.26
N ALA A 265 5.87 -14.50 -3.82
CA ALA A 265 6.92 -15.41 -4.26
C ALA A 265 7.76 -14.73 -5.36
N ASN A 266 9.10 -14.79 -5.25
CA ASN A 266 10.01 -14.46 -6.34
C ASN A 266 9.74 -15.39 -7.53
N ASP A 267 10.35 -15.11 -8.71
CA ASP A 267 10.26 -15.95 -9.92
C ASP A 267 10.53 -17.46 -9.66
N ASN A 268 11.15 -17.81 -8.53
CA ASN A 268 11.48 -19.16 -8.10
C ASN A 268 10.44 -19.78 -7.14
N GLY A 269 9.25 -19.16 -6.94
CA GLY A 269 8.21 -19.68 -6.05
C GLY A 269 8.26 -19.10 -4.63
N LEU A 270 7.84 -19.85 -3.64
CA LEU A 270 7.83 -19.49 -2.22
C LEU A 270 9.23 -19.01 -1.75
N SER A 271 9.27 -18.14 -0.73
CA SER A 271 10.51 -17.95 0.04
C SER A 271 11.15 -19.32 0.26
N PRO A 272 12.47 -19.48 0.09
CA PRO A 272 13.14 -20.79 0.11
C PRO A 272 12.79 -21.68 1.31
N ASP A 273 12.18 -21.11 2.35
CA ASP A 273 11.80 -21.83 3.58
C ASP A 273 10.39 -21.41 4.12
N ALA A 274 9.47 -21.04 3.25
CA ALA A 274 8.11 -20.66 3.69
C ALA A 274 7.42 -21.80 4.48
N ASP A 275 7.61 -23.04 4.07
CA ASP A 275 7.13 -24.22 4.81
C ASP A 275 7.78 -24.37 6.19
N GLY A 276 9.05 -23.97 6.32
CA GLY A 276 9.77 -23.93 7.61
C GLY A 276 9.16 -22.89 8.55
N TYR A 277 8.83 -21.70 8.04
CA TYR A 277 8.21 -20.64 8.84
C TYR A 277 6.82 -21.04 9.34
N LEU A 278 6.01 -21.66 8.49
CA LEU A 278 4.68 -22.14 8.86
C LEU A 278 4.77 -23.25 9.90
N ARG A 279 5.63 -24.27 9.72
CA ARG A 279 5.84 -25.30 10.72
C ARG A 279 6.30 -24.74 12.07
N TRP A 280 7.14 -23.69 12.06
CA TRP A 280 7.53 -23.02 13.29
C TRP A 280 6.34 -22.35 13.96
N LEU A 281 5.47 -21.67 13.20
CA LEU A 281 4.25 -21.04 13.71
C LEU A 281 3.23 -22.08 14.21
N ASP A 282 3.04 -23.18 13.49
CA ASP A 282 2.14 -24.29 13.88
C ASP A 282 2.48 -24.88 15.26
N ALA A 283 3.76 -24.84 15.62
CA ALA A 283 4.24 -25.30 16.92
C ALA A 283 3.99 -24.29 18.07
N ARG A 284 3.36 -23.15 17.83
CA ARG A 284 3.13 -22.09 18.81
C ARG A 284 1.65 -22.00 19.20
N PRO A 285 1.37 -21.64 20.48
CA PRO A 285 0.01 -21.39 20.92
C PRO A 285 -0.66 -20.24 20.11
N SER A 286 -1.97 -20.33 19.96
CA SER A 286 -2.76 -19.27 19.30
C SER A 286 -2.53 -17.91 19.98
N GLY A 287 -2.31 -16.87 19.19
CA GLY A 287 -2.10 -15.49 19.64
C GLY A 287 -0.85 -15.25 20.46
N SER A 288 0.15 -16.14 20.43
CA SER A 288 1.36 -16.05 21.25
C SER A 288 2.57 -15.43 20.55
N VAL A 289 2.48 -15.18 19.25
CA VAL A 289 3.60 -14.70 18.43
C VAL A 289 3.40 -13.23 18.06
N VAL A 290 4.42 -12.41 18.28
CA VAL A 290 4.50 -11.06 17.70
C VAL A 290 5.25 -11.14 16.36
N TYR A 291 4.60 -10.65 15.30
CA TYR A 291 5.24 -10.47 14.00
C TYR A 291 5.88 -9.09 13.93
N VAL A 292 7.08 -8.98 13.36
CA VAL A 292 7.84 -7.72 13.26
C VAL A 292 8.31 -7.53 11.84
N SER A 293 7.83 -6.47 11.17
CA SER A 293 8.23 -6.13 9.80
C SER A 293 8.08 -4.64 9.53
N PHE A 294 9.10 -4.05 8.94
CA PHE A 294 9.17 -2.61 8.63
C PHE A 294 9.19 -2.32 7.13
N GLY A 295 8.74 -3.29 6.32
CA GLY A 295 8.71 -3.17 4.86
C GLY A 295 10.10 -3.16 4.23
N THR A 296 10.18 -2.72 2.96
CA THR A 296 11.38 -2.85 2.11
C THR A 296 12.31 -1.64 2.15
N LEU A 297 11.83 -0.49 2.61
CA LEU A 297 12.54 0.80 2.48
C LEU A 297 13.02 1.37 3.83
N THR A 298 12.77 0.66 4.92
CA THR A 298 13.12 1.14 6.27
C THR A 298 14.53 0.72 6.62
N HIS A 299 15.34 1.72 7.02
CA HIS A 299 16.68 1.50 7.55
C HIS A 299 16.69 1.79 9.05
N PHE A 300 17.41 0.98 9.80
CA PHE A 300 17.62 1.12 11.23
C PHE A 300 19.10 1.31 11.54
N SER A 301 19.40 2.15 12.52
CA SER A 301 20.73 2.18 13.11
C SER A 301 20.99 0.89 13.91
N PRO A 302 22.25 0.51 14.10
CA PRO A 302 22.60 -0.63 14.96
C PRO A 302 22.05 -0.51 16.37
N HIS A 303 21.92 0.71 16.89
CA HIS A 303 21.32 0.97 18.20
C HIS A 303 19.83 0.61 18.22
N GLU A 304 19.04 1.10 17.24
CA GLU A 304 17.61 0.80 17.13
C GLU A 304 17.34 -0.70 17.00
N LEU A 305 18.18 -1.41 16.24
CA LEU A 305 18.10 -2.87 16.11
C LEU A 305 18.37 -3.58 17.43
N ARG A 306 19.35 -3.11 18.23
CA ARG A 306 19.62 -3.64 19.57
C ARG A 306 18.45 -3.41 20.52
N GLU A 307 17.87 -2.20 20.52
CA GLU A 307 16.72 -1.90 21.39
C GLU A 307 15.48 -2.68 20.96
N LEU A 308 15.25 -2.87 19.67
CA LEU A 308 14.19 -3.75 19.17
C LEU A 308 14.39 -5.20 19.66
N ALA A 309 15.59 -5.73 19.50
CA ALA A 309 15.94 -7.08 19.95
C ALA A 309 15.75 -7.23 21.47
N ARG A 310 16.23 -6.24 22.25
CA ARG A 310 16.04 -6.19 23.71
C ARG A 310 14.54 -6.12 24.09
N GLY A 311 13.76 -5.32 23.38
CA GLY A 311 12.31 -5.21 23.63
C GLY A 311 11.56 -6.50 23.35
N LEU A 312 11.92 -7.21 22.25
CA LEU A 312 11.36 -8.51 21.94
C LEU A 312 11.69 -9.56 23.02
N ASP A 313 12.93 -9.55 23.52
CA ASP A 313 13.33 -10.46 24.60
C ASP A 313 12.58 -10.14 25.90
N LEU A 314 12.55 -8.88 26.32
CA LEU A 314 11.85 -8.41 27.54
C LEU A 314 10.35 -8.68 27.50
N SER A 315 9.73 -8.66 26.31
CA SER A 315 8.29 -8.95 26.16
C SER A 315 7.91 -10.36 26.58
N GLY A 316 8.88 -11.29 26.63
CA GLY A 316 8.63 -12.70 26.92
C GLY A 316 7.80 -13.43 25.86
N LYS A 317 7.38 -12.77 24.76
CA LYS A 317 6.56 -13.37 23.69
C LYS A 317 7.42 -14.15 22.70
N ASN A 318 6.82 -15.10 21.98
CA ASN A 318 7.41 -15.63 20.77
C ASN A 318 7.42 -14.55 19.69
N PHE A 319 8.38 -14.55 18.78
CA PHE A 319 8.42 -13.56 17.71
C PHE A 319 8.92 -14.12 16.37
N VAL A 320 8.42 -13.53 15.29
CA VAL A 320 8.96 -13.65 13.93
C VAL A 320 9.41 -12.25 13.50
N TRP A 321 10.70 -12.09 13.25
CA TRP A 321 11.26 -10.80 12.87
C TRP A 321 11.84 -10.84 11.45
N VAL A 322 11.31 -10.01 10.58
CA VAL A 322 11.78 -9.85 9.19
C VAL A 322 12.80 -8.72 9.12
N ILE A 323 14.01 -9.05 8.69
CA ILE A 323 15.09 -8.10 8.46
C ILE A 323 15.31 -7.97 6.96
N GLY A 324 15.05 -6.79 6.39
CA GLY A 324 15.22 -6.51 4.97
C GLY A 324 16.67 -6.71 4.49
N ALA A 325 16.85 -7.09 3.24
CA ALA A 325 18.17 -7.40 2.66
C ALA A 325 19.20 -6.26 2.71
N GLY A 326 18.76 -4.99 2.88
CA GLY A 326 19.64 -3.82 3.03
C GLY A 326 19.71 -3.24 4.45
N ALA A 327 19.02 -3.86 5.41
CA ALA A 327 18.88 -3.29 6.75
C ALA A 327 20.09 -3.53 7.66
N VAL A 328 20.99 -4.43 7.28
CA VAL A 328 22.16 -4.83 8.09
C VAL A 328 23.38 -4.93 7.20
N THR A 329 24.45 -4.21 7.53
CA THR A 329 25.79 -4.51 7.04
C THR A 329 26.29 -5.82 7.68
N GLU A 330 27.17 -6.56 7.01
CA GLU A 330 27.63 -7.90 7.44
C GLU A 330 28.32 -7.95 8.83
N ASP A 331 28.52 -6.81 9.48
CA ASP A 331 29.07 -6.73 10.82
C ASP A 331 28.03 -7.07 11.89
N SER A 332 28.21 -8.22 12.51
CA SER A 332 27.36 -8.83 13.53
C SER A 332 27.23 -8.05 14.87
N GLU A 333 27.81 -6.86 14.99
CA GLU A 333 27.87 -6.11 16.25
C GLU A 333 26.51 -5.54 16.75
N TRP A 334 25.45 -5.59 15.94
CA TRP A 334 24.14 -5.08 16.36
C TRP A 334 23.34 -6.12 17.17
N MET A 335 23.62 -7.40 17.02
CA MET A 335 22.87 -8.46 17.70
C MET A 335 23.34 -8.63 19.14
N PRO A 336 22.46 -8.50 20.15
CA PRO A 336 22.82 -8.71 21.53
C PRO A 336 23.32 -10.14 21.78
N ASN A 337 24.36 -10.27 22.60
CA ASN A 337 24.84 -11.57 23.07
C ASN A 337 23.69 -12.35 23.73
N GLY A 338 23.51 -13.59 23.39
CA GLY A 338 22.44 -14.46 23.90
C GLY A 338 21.17 -14.46 23.05
N LEU A 339 20.90 -13.43 22.23
CA LEU A 339 19.76 -13.46 21.31
C LEU A 339 20.02 -14.43 20.14
N GLU A 340 21.26 -14.53 19.66
CA GLU A 340 21.64 -15.55 18.68
C GLU A 340 21.45 -16.98 19.21
N GLU A 341 21.78 -17.22 20.48
CA GLU A 341 21.59 -18.52 21.15
C GLU A 341 20.09 -18.82 21.32
N LEU A 342 19.30 -17.83 21.73
CA LEU A 342 17.85 -17.95 21.85
C LEU A 342 17.17 -18.27 20.50
N MET A 343 17.72 -17.73 19.42
CA MET A 343 17.24 -17.96 18.06
C MET A 343 17.76 -19.27 17.47
N ALA A 344 19.03 -19.61 17.76
CA ALA A 344 19.63 -20.89 17.34
C ALA A 344 18.91 -22.08 17.99
N SER A 345 18.38 -21.92 19.21
CA SER A 345 17.52 -22.93 19.86
C SER A 345 16.17 -23.08 19.20
N GLY A 346 15.70 -22.06 18.42
CA GLY A 346 14.36 -22.03 17.81
C GLY A 346 13.20 -21.96 18.80
N GLU A 347 13.50 -21.77 20.09
CA GLU A 347 12.49 -21.86 21.16
C GLU A 347 11.52 -20.69 21.17
N ARG A 348 12.00 -19.43 21.00
CA ARG A 348 11.13 -18.24 21.10
C ARG A 348 11.18 -17.33 19.89
N GLY A 349 12.26 -17.33 19.11
CA GLY A 349 12.48 -16.40 18.02
C GLY A 349 12.73 -17.07 16.67
N LEU A 350 12.20 -16.45 15.60
CA LEU A 350 12.51 -16.78 14.22
C LEU A 350 12.88 -15.50 13.49
N ILE A 351 14.09 -15.44 12.90
CA ILE A 351 14.50 -14.34 12.02
C ILE A 351 14.40 -14.79 10.56
N ILE A 352 13.71 -13.97 9.77
CA ILE A 352 13.65 -14.11 8.31
C ILE A 352 14.49 -12.99 7.70
N ARG A 353 15.56 -13.35 6.99
CA ARG A 353 16.40 -12.38 6.28
C ARG A 353 15.92 -12.22 4.84
N GLY A 354 15.65 -10.99 4.46
CA GLY A 354 15.13 -10.66 3.13
C GLY A 354 13.61 -10.59 3.09
N TRP A 355 12.98 -11.28 2.14
CA TRP A 355 11.53 -11.21 1.92
C TRP A 355 10.78 -12.29 2.71
N ALA A 356 9.63 -11.92 3.30
CA ALA A 356 8.74 -12.82 4.02
C ALA A 356 7.31 -12.80 3.45
N PRO A 357 6.58 -13.93 3.46
CA PRO A 357 5.19 -13.99 3.03
C PRO A 357 4.26 -13.35 4.09
N GLN A 358 4.30 -12.02 4.22
CA GLN A 358 3.67 -11.26 5.30
C GLN A 358 2.18 -11.58 5.50
N THR A 359 1.41 -11.60 4.43
CA THR A 359 -0.03 -11.89 4.51
C THR A 359 -0.28 -13.30 5.03
N LEU A 360 0.54 -14.28 4.65
CA LEU A 360 0.45 -15.65 5.13
C LEU A 360 0.76 -15.74 6.63
N ILE A 361 1.82 -15.05 7.07
CA ILE A 361 2.19 -15.00 8.48
C ILE A 361 1.12 -14.29 9.31
N LEU A 362 0.64 -13.12 8.89
CA LEU A 362 -0.38 -12.36 9.61
C LEU A 362 -1.70 -13.14 9.76
N ASN A 363 -2.07 -13.96 8.79
CA ASN A 363 -3.27 -14.79 8.87
C ASN A 363 -3.10 -16.09 9.68
N HIS A 364 -1.89 -16.37 10.18
CA HIS A 364 -1.65 -17.55 10.99
C HIS A 364 -2.20 -17.38 12.40
N THR A 365 -2.90 -18.39 12.92
CA THR A 365 -3.56 -18.36 14.24
C THR A 365 -2.63 -18.09 15.41
N ALA A 366 -1.34 -18.42 15.29
CA ALA A 366 -0.34 -18.15 16.31
C ALA A 366 0.00 -16.66 16.46
N VAL A 367 -0.23 -15.82 15.43
CA VAL A 367 0.09 -14.39 15.46
C VAL A 367 -0.94 -13.63 16.27
N GLY A 368 -0.48 -12.93 17.30
CA GLY A 368 -1.32 -12.15 18.22
C GLY A 368 -1.06 -10.65 18.21
N GLY A 369 0.01 -10.19 17.53
CA GLY A 369 0.36 -8.77 17.41
C GLY A 369 1.35 -8.53 16.28
N PHE A 370 1.37 -7.30 15.76
CA PHE A 370 2.23 -6.89 14.65
C PHE A 370 2.94 -5.57 14.96
N VAL A 371 4.27 -5.59 15.01
CA VAL A 371 5.11 -4.38 15.09
C VAL A 371 5.39 -3.91 13.68
N THR A 372 4.90 -2.72 13.32
CA THR A 372 4.89 -2.22 11.93
C THR A 372 5.35 -0.78 11.80
N HIS A 373 5.94 -0.46 10.65
CA HIS A 373 6.27 0.91 10.23
C HIS A 373 5.06 1.74 9.78
N CYS A 374 3.85 1.19 9.83
CA CYS A 374 2.61 1.85 9.40
C CYS A 374 2.49 2.15 7.91
N GLY A 375 3.18 1.43 7.03
CA GLY A 375 2.90 1.48 5.58
C GLY A 375 1.48 0.97 5.30
N TRP A 376 0.73 1.66 4.42
CA TRP A 376 -0.70 1.42 4.24
C TRP A 376 -1.05 -0.03 3.89
N ASN A 377 -0.29 -0.67 2.99
CA ASN A 377 -0.53 -2.07 2.66
C ASN A 377 -0.38 -2.99 3.87
N SER A 378 0.65 -2.77 4.70
CA SER A 378 0.87 -3.57 5.92
C SER A 378 -0.24 -3.38 6.94
N ILE A 379 -0.79 -2.16 7.05
CA ILE A 379 -1.95 -1.88 7.91
C ILE A 379 -3.19 -2.62 7.40
N LEU A 380 -3.49 -2.55 6.10
CA LEU A 380 -4.64 -3.26 5.52
C LEU A 380 -4.52 -4.77 5.66
N GLU A 381 -3.31 -5.32 5.50
CA GLU A 381 -3.06 -6.76 5.71
C GLU A 381 -3.30 -7.15 7.17
N ALA A 382 -2.82 -6.34 8.13
CA ALA A 382 -3.06 -6.57 9.55
C ALA A 382 -4.55 -6.44 9.91
N ILE A 383 -5.23 -5.41 9.40
CA ILE A 383 -6.68 -5.22 9.58
C ILE A 383 -7.45 -6.42 9.03
N SER A 384 -7.16 -6.84 7.79
CA SER A 384 -7.84 -7.97 7.15
C SER A 384 -7.65 -9.29 7.89
N ALA A 385 -6.48 -9.46 8.52
CA ALA A 385 -6.16 -10.60 9.38
C ALA A 385 -6.77 -10.49 10.78
N GLY A 386 -7.26 -9.29 11.18
CA GLY A 386 -7.77 -9.02 12.53
C GLY A 386 -6.67 -8.95 13.59
N VAL A 387 -5.43 -8.63 13.19
CA VAL A 387 -4.24 -8.57 14.05
C VAL A 387 -4.05 -7.15 14.56
N PRO A 388 -3.96 -6.92 15.88
CA PRO A 388 -3.68 -5.62 16.45
C PRO A 388 -2.22 -5.21 16.25
N MET A 389 -1.95 -3.89 16.27
CA MET A 389 -0.67 -3.33 15.85
C MET A 389 0.06 -2.58 16.97
N VAL A 390 1.39 -2.70 16.96
CA VAL A 390 2.32 -1.78 17.64
C VAL A 390 2.95 -0.91 16.55
N THR A 391 2.71 0.39 16.61
CA THR A 391 3.07 1.31 15.52
C THR A 391 4.40 2.00 15.77
N TRP A 392 5.24 2.01 14.71
CA TRP A 392 6.53 2.68 14.70
C TRP A 392 6.76 3.37 13.34
N PRO A 393 6.06 4.47 13.04
CA PRO A 393 6.19 5.17 11.77
C PRO A 393 7.58 5.76 11.58
N ARG A 394 8.08 5.76 10.34
CA ARG A 394 9.41 6.23 9.98
C ARG A 394 9.40 7.45 9.05
N ASN A 395 8.45 7.51 8.12
CA ASN A 395 8.38 8.59 7.13
C ASN A 395 7.02 8.68 6.43
N ALA A 396 6.82 9.74 5.64
CA ALA A 396 5.70 9.97 4.73
C ALA A 396 4.31 9.86 5.39
N ASP A 397 3.39 9.15 4.75
CA ASP A 397 2.02 8.90 5.20
C ASP A 397 1.94 8.02 6.46
N GLN A 398 3.03 7.36 6.84
CA GLN A 398 3.07 6.47 8.00
C GLN A 398 2.69 7.18 9.30
N PHE A 399 3.00 8.47 9.45
CA PHE A 399 2.62 9.27 10.61
C PHE A 399 1.10 9.53 10.65
N TYR A 400 0.48 9.75 9.50
CA TYR A 400 -0.98 9.84 9.39
C TYR A 400 -1.60 8.48 9.70
N ASN A 401 -1.08 7.42 9.08
CA ASN A 401 -1.58 6.07 9.27
C ASN A 401 -1.51 5.61 10.73
N GLU A 402 -0.46 6.00 11.49
CA GLU A 402 -0.39 5.76 12.93
C GLU A 402 -1.56 6.43 13.66
N LYS A 403 -1.87 7.71 13.35
CA LYS A 403 -3.01 8.41 13.93
C LYS A 403 -4.32 7.69 13.68
N GLN A 404 -4.50 7.19 12.47
CA GLN A 404 -5.67 6.39 12.11
C GLN A 404 -5.76 5.12 12.95
N VAL A 405 -4.69 4.34 13.05
CA VAL A 405 -4.65 3.07 13.79
C VAL A 405 -4.87 3.26 15.28
N VAL A 406 -4.20 4.27 15.88
CA VAL A 406 -4.15 4.44 17.33
C VAL A 406 -5.32 5.28 17.85
N GLU A 407 -5.59 6.42 17.22
CA GLU A 407 -6.55 7.40 17.75
C GLU A 407 -7.98 7.18 17.21
N LEU A 408 -8.13 6.88 15.91
CA LEU A 408 -9.45 6.74 15.29
C LEU A 408 -9.98 5.31 15.40
N LEU A 409 -9.24 4.33 14.89
CA LEU A 409 -9.64 2.93 14.87
C LEU A 409 -9.43 2.24 16.23
N LYS A 410 -8.44 2.67 17.00
CA LYS A 410 -8.06 2.11 18.31
C LYS A 410 -7.78 0.60 18.24
N VAL A 411 -7.06 0.19 17.19
CA VAL A 411 -6.62 -1.19 16.92
C VAL A 411 -5.11 -1.37 17.10
N GLY A 412 -4.46 -0.40 17.70
CA GLY A 412 -3.03 -0.45 17.99
C GLY A 412 -2.60 0.54 19.04
N VAL A 413 -1.32 0.47 19.39
CA VAL A 413 -0.63 1.38 20.31
C VAL A 413 0.66 1.89 19.66
N SER A 414 1.02 3.14 19.95
CA SER A 414 2.27 3.75 19.49
C SER A 414 3.41 3.45 20.48
N ILE A 415 4.61 3.23 19.94
CA ILE A 415 5.85 3.21 20.75
C ILE A 415 6.45 4.60 20.97
N GLY A 416 5.84 5.64 20.41
CA GLY A 416 6.31 7.01 20.50
C GLY A 416 7.06 7.52 19.26
N SER A 417 7.64 8.70 19.35
CA SER A 417 8.26 9.40 18.21
C SER A 417 9.70 9.01 17.96
N ILE A 418 10.13 9.10 16.70
CA ILE A 418 11.50 8.87 16.19
C ILE A 418 12.55 9.75 16.88
N ASP A 419 12.17 10.93 17.38
CA ASP A 419 13.11 11.92 17.95
C ASP A 419 13.59 11.54 19.36
N HIS A 420 13.04 10.50 19.96
CA HIS A 420 13.51 9.91 21.21
C HIS A 420 14.17 8.57 20.93
N VAL A 421 15.32 8.33 21.55
CA VAL A 421 15.97 7.02 21.55
C VAL A 421 14.95 6.03 22.07
N ILE A 422 14.41 5.19 21.19
CA ILE A 422 13.44 4.16 21.59
C ILE A 422 14.19 3.12 22.38
N ASP A 423 13.71 2.91 23.60
CA ASP A 423 14.23 1.94 24.57
C ASP A 423 13.47 0.62 24.44
N GLY A 424 14.15 -0.50 24.60
CA GLY A 424 13.56 -1.83 24.58
C GLY A 424 12.43 -2.01 25.60
N ASP A 425 12.49 -1.33 26.74
CA ASP A 425 11.40 -1.38 27.75
C ASP A 425 10.09 -0.79 27.18
N VAL A 426 10.17 0.31 26.41
CA VAL A 426 8.99 0.92 25.75
C VAL A 426 8.39 -0.04 24.71
N ILE A 427 9.25 -0.72 23.94
CA ILE A 427 8.81 -1.72 22.95
C ILE A 427 8.11 -2.89 23.66
N ALA A 428 8.71 -3.43 24.72
CA ALA A 428 8.13 -4.53 25.50
C ALA A 428 6.78 -4.15 26.12
N GLU A 429 6.67 -2.94 26.69
CA GLU A 429 5.42 -2.41 27.22
C GLU A 429 4.35 -2.29 26.14
N ALA A 430 4.68 -1.75 24.97
CA ALA A 430 3.74 -1.63 23.85
C ALA A 430 3.24 -3.00 23.36
N ILE A 431 4.12 -4.00 23.30
CA ILE A 431 3.73 -5.38 22.99
C ILE A 431 2.77 -5.94 24.06
N GLU A 432 3.05 -5.72 25.35
CA GLU A 432 2.18 -6.18 26.43
C GLU A 432 0.81 -5.48 26.41
N ARG A 433 0.73 -4.17 26.07
CA ARG A 433 -0.53 -3.44 25.90
C ARG A 433 -1.39 -3.99 24.77
N VAL A 434 -0.82 -4.65 23.78
CA VAL A 434 -1.52 -5.26 22.65
C VAL A 434 -1.84 -6.74 22.91
N MET A 435 -0.85 -7.51 23.41
CA MET A 435 -0.92 -8.97 23.55
C MET A 435 -1.18 -9.46 24.97
N GLY A 436 -1.16 -8.58 25.94
CA GLY A 436 -1.35 -8.92 27.36
C GLY A 436 -2.78 -9.32 27.73
N HIS A 437 -3.00 -9.53 29.03
CA HIS A 437 -4.28 -9.99 29.58
C HIS A 437 -5.17 -8.84 30.11
N GLY A 438 -4.72 -7.58 30.05
CA GLY A 438 -5.46 -6.42 30.52
C GLY A 438 -6.68 -6.07 29.67
N GLU A 439 -7.55 -5.23 30.21
CA GLU A 439 -8.78 -4.77 29.55
C GLU A 439 -8.49 -3.98 28.25
N GLU A 440 -7.43 -3.15 28.23
CA GLU A 440 -6.99 -2.41 27.05
C GLU A 440 -6.65 -3.37 25.92
N ALA A 441 -5.79 -4.35 26.18
CA ALA A 441 -5.39 -5.36 25.20
C ALA A 441 -6.60 -6.15 24.67
N ALA A 442 -7.52 -6.55 25.57
CA ALA A 442 -8.73 -7.27 25.17
C ALA A 442 -9.64 -6.41 24.27
N ALA A 443 -9.76 -5.11 24.58
CA ALA A 443 -10.55 -4.18 23.79
C ALA A 443 -9.93 -3.91 22.40
N ILE A 444 -8.61 -3.76 22.33
CA ILE A 444 -7.88 -3.59 21.07
C ILE A 444 -8.08 -4.84 20.18
N ARG A 445 -7.83 -6.04 20.72
CA ARG A 445 -8.01 -7.30 19.97
C ARG A 445 -9.44 -7.51 19.47
N ARG A 446 -10.44 -7.19 20.28
CA ARG A 446 -11.84 -7.27 19.87
C ARG A 446 -12.12 -6.35 18.67
N ARG A 447 -11.72 -5.07 18.75
CA ARG A 447 -11.89 -4.11 17.63
C ARG A 447 -11.13 -4.55 16.38
N SER A 448 -9.91 -5.06 16.53
CA SER A 448 -9.13 -5.57 15.39
C SER A 448 -9.87 -6.73 14.70
N LYS A 449 -10.42 -7.66 15.46
CA LYS A 449 -11.19 -8.80 14.93
C LYS A 449 -12.46 -8.34 14.21
N GLU A 450 -13.25 -7.45 14.84
CA GLU A 450 -14.48 -6.87 14.26
C GLU A 450 -14.17 -6.15 12.94
N LEU A 451 -13.06 -5.40 12.89
CA LEU A 451 -12.64 -4.70 11.69
C LEU A 451 -12.17 -5.66 10.59
N GLY A 452 -11.49 -6.75 10.96
CA GLY A 452 -11.12 -7.82 10.03
C GLY A 452 -12.32 -8.54 9.43
N GLU A 453 -13.39 -8.73 10.20
CA GLU A 453 -14.66 -9.26 9.69
C GLU A 453 -15.29 -8.31 8.67
N LYS A 454 -15.33 -7.00 8.97
CA LYS A 454 -15.81 -5.97 8.04
C LYS A 454 -14.98 -5.92 6.75
N ALA A 455 -13.64 -5.99 6.86
CA ALA A 455 -12.74 -5.99 5.71
C ALA A 455 -13.01 -7.15 4.75
N ARG A 456 -13.28 -8.35 5.29
CA ARG A 456 -13.64 -9.52 4.48
C ARG A 456 -15.00 -9.36 3.83
N SER A 457 -16.01 -8.91 4.58
CA SER A 457 -17.36 -8.70 4.06
C SER A 457 -17.41 -7.62 2.98
N ALA A 458 -16.58 -6.59 3.06
CA ALA A 458 -16.57 -5.49 2.10
C ALA A 458 -16.28 -5.95 0.66
N VAL A 459 -15.46 -6.98 0.47
CA VAL A 459 -15.07 -7.49 -0.85
C VAL A 459 -15.93 -8.67 -1.35
N GLU A 460 -16.79 -9.22 -0.49
CA GLU A 460 -17.74 -10.25 -0.88
C GLU A 460 -18.91 -9.66 -1.68
N ASN A 461 -19.63 -10.52 -2.40
CA ASN A 461 -20.81 -10.11 -3.18
C ASN A 461 -21.84 -9.38 -2.30
N GLY A 462 -22.19 -8.15 -2.67
CA GLY A 462 -23.05 -7.24 -1.89
C GLY A 462 -22.34 -6.48 -0.78
N GLY A 463 -21.02 -6.59 -0.66
CA GLY A 463 -20.20 -5.76 0.22
C GLY A 463 -19.87 -4.39 -0.39
N SER A 464 -19.47 -3.44 0.45
CA SER A 464 -19.29 -2.03 0.05
C SER A 464 -18.26 -1.86 -1.08
N SER A 465 -17.12 -2.53 -0.99
CA SER A 465 -16.07 -2.49 -2.02
C SER A 465 -16.47 -3.24 -3.29
N TYR A 466 -17.20 -4.35 -3.15
CA TYR A 466 -17.75 -5.07 -4.30
C TYR A 466 -18.70 -4.18 -5.09
N ASP A 467 -19.58 -3.45 -4.41
CA ASP A 467 -20.53 -2.53 -5.04
C ASP A 467 -19.85 -1.31 -5.66
N ASP A 468 -18.80 -0.77 -5.03
CA ASP A 468 -18.01 0.35 -5.56
C ASP A 468 -17.28 -0.02 -6.87
N VAL A 469 -16.73 -1.23 -6.96
CA VAL A 469 -16.16 -1.74 -8.23
C VAL A 469 -17.26 -1.80 -9.30
N GLY A 470 -18.46 -2.31 -8.97
CA GLY A 470 -19.59 -2.35 -9.90
C GLY A 470 -20.00 -0.95 -10.37
N ARG A 471 -20.16 -0.03 -9.44
CA ARG A 471 -20.52 1.38 -9.72
C ARG A 471 -19.50 2.04 -10.64
N LEU A 472 -18.18 1.85 -10.39
CA LEU A 472 -17.14 2.37 -11.27
C LEU A 472 -17.23 1.78 -12.67
N MET A 473 -17.43 0.46 -12.79
CA MET A 473 -17.57 -0.20 -14.09
C MET A 473 -18.78 0.34 -14.87
N ASP A 474 -19.94 0.49 -14.22
CA ASP A 474 -21.15 1.03 -14.83
C ASP A 474 -20.97 2.48 -15.31
N GLU A 475 -20.33 3.33 -14.51
CA GLU A 475 -20.01 4.70 -14.89
C GLU A 475 -19.09 4.78 -16.11
N LEU A 476 -18.07 3.91 -16.20
CA LEU A 476 -17.15 3.87 -17.34
C LEU A 476 -17.84 3.35 -18.62
N ILE A 477 -18.71 2.35 -18.49
CA ILE A 477 -19.52 1.82 -19.61
C ILE A 477 -20.47 2.91 -20.12
N ALA A 478 -21.19 3.59 -19.22
CA ALA A 478 -22.09 4.66 -19.59
C ALA A 478 -21.35 5.81 -20.33
N ARG A 479 -20.14 6.18 -19.84
CA ARG A 479 -19.30 7.18 -20.48
C ARG A 479 -18.90 6.77 -21.90
N ARG A 480 -18.47 5.52 -22.10
CA ARG A 480 -18.14 4.98 -23.45
C ARG A 480 -19.32 5.10 -24.40
N SER A 481 -20.51 4.70 -23.96
CA SER A 481 -21.73 4.75 -24.78
C SER A 481 -22.11 6.19 -25.16
N SER A 482 -21.94 7.16 -24.27
CA SER A 482 -22.20 8.59 -24.55
C SER A 482 -21.23 9.16 -25.58
N SER A 483 -19.94 8.82 -25.50
CA SER A 483 -18.90 9.25 -26.45
C SER A 483 -19.15 8.72 -27.88
N LEU A 484 -19.71 7.51 -27.99
CA LEU A 484 -20.09 6.90 -29.28
C LEU A 484 -21.31 7.56 -29.90
N GLN A 485 -22.27 8.08 -29.09
CA GLN A 485 -23.46 8.78 -29.56
C GLN A 485 -23.15 10.19 -30.08
N GLU A 486 -22.20 10.90 -29.48
CA GLU A 486 -21.76 12.23 -29.94
C GLU A 486 -21.01 12.17 -31.28
N TRP A 487 -20.52 11.01 -31.69
CA TRP A 487 -19.77 10.79 -32.94
C TRP A 487 -20.58 10.05 -34.02
N ASP A 488 -21.92 10.19 -34.08
CA ASP A 488 -22.70 9.64 -35.23
C ASP A 488 -22.53 10.55 -36.47
N PRO A 489 -21.77 10.11 -37.51
CA PRO A 489 -21.53 10.91 -38.72
C PRO A 489 -22.78 11.16 -39.55
N ARG A 490 -23.98 10.72 -39.12
CA ARG A 490 -25.27 10.95 -39.78
C ARG A 490 -26.06 12.09 -39.16
N SER A 491 -25.55 12.72 -38.09
CA SER A 491 -26.16 13.88 -37.44
C SER A 491 -25.59 15.24 -37.91
N SER A 492 -24.79 15.25 -39.00
CA SER A 492 -24.30 16.46 -39.68
C SER A 492 -24.85 16.57 -41.12
#